data_4af2cec27c6a4c5c5a5b7fe15e9d5c07
#
_entry.id   4af2cec27c6a4c5c5a5b7fe15e9d5c07
#
_cell.length_a   1.000
_cell.length_b   1.000
_cell.length_c   1.000
_cell.angle_alpha   90.00
_cell.angle_beta   90.00
_cell.angle_gamma   90.00
#
_symmetry.space_group_name_H-M   'P 1'
#
loop_
_entity.id
_entity.type
_entity.pdbx_description
1 polymer ?
#
loop_
_entity_poly.entity_id
_entity_poly.type
_entity_poly.pdbx_seq_one_letter_code
_entity_poly.pdbx_strand_id
1 'polypeptide(L)'
;TNCIIYGGLYQWNEVMNYTTSVGAKGICPTGWHLPTEIEVETFYEILPEIDRGSRIATNSGLWEDGALNASQYFGTTGFNALPAGLYEDGSTFSENFNAFFWLSSSTNNVVAALGLNFDSSDFLPSSSLKANGYSVRCLKN
;
A
#
# COMPACT_ATOMS: atom_id res chain seq x y z
N THR A 1 -0.31 -19.36 -7.35
CA THR A 1 -0.30 -18.18 -8.22
C THR A 1 -0.37 -16.94 -7.36
N ASN A 2 0.54 -16.00 -7.53
CA ASN A 2 0.73 -14.85 -6.65
C ASN A 2 -0.54 -14.00 -6.50
N CYS A 3 -1.33 -13.84 -7.55
CA CYS A 3 -2.60 -13.09 -7.49
C CYS A 3 -3.64 -13.68 -6.51
N ILE A 4 -3.58 -14.96 -6.21
CA ILE A 4 -4.50 -15.60 -5.24
C ILE A 4 -4.08 -15.21 -3.80
N ILE A 5 -2.79 -15.03 -3.58
CA ILE A 5 -2.22 -14.74 -2.25
C ILE A 5 -2.21 -13.23 -2.00
N TYR A 6 -1.68 -12.45 -2.94
CA TYR A 6 -1.35 -11.04 -2.76
C TYR A 6 -2.34 -10.08 -3.43
N GLY A 7 -3.24 -10.56 -4.27
CA GLY A 7 -4.05 -9.72 -5.16
C GLY A 7 -3.30 -9.28 -6.41
N GLY A 8 -3.83 -8.29 -7.11
CA GLY A 8 -3.23 -7.72 -8.31
C GLY A 8 -2.37 -6.51 -8.03
N LEU A 9 -1.37 -6.29 -8.90
CA LEU A 9 -0.62 -5.04 -9.02
C LEU A 9 -1.16 -4.28 -10.23
N TYR A 10 -1.48 -3.01 -10.05
CA TYR A 10 -2.16 -2.18 -11.05
C TYR A 10 -1.36 -0.91 -11.35
N GLN A 11 -1.34 -0.48 -12.60
CA GLN A 11 -0.84 0.84 -12.95
C GLN A 11 -1.80 1.94 -12.44
N TRP A 12 -1.26 3.10 -12.07
CA TRP A 12 -2.05 4.15 -11.44
C TRP A 12 -3.20 4.67 -12.30
N ASN A 13 -2.99 4.86 -13.60
CA ASN A 13 -4.04 5.34 -14.49
C ASN A 13 -5.24 4.37 -14.55
N GLU A 14 -4.97 3.05 -14.51
CA GLU A 14 -6.01 2.03 -14.45
C GLU A 14 -6.78 2.12 -13.12
N VAL A 15 -6.07 2.24 -12.01
CA VAL A 15 -6.66 2.37 -10.68
C VAL A 15 -7.55 3.61 -10.59
N MET A 16 -7.12 4.72 -11.15
CA MET A 16 -7.87 5.99 -11.16
C MET A 16 -9.00 6.02 -12.19
N ASN A 17 -9.15 4.97 -13.01
CA ASN A 17 -10.07 4.99 -14.15
C ASN A 17 -9.85 6.23 -15.05
N TYR A 18 -8.56 6.55 -15.29
CA TYR A 18 -8.06 7.66 -16.12
C TYR A 18 -8.49 9.07 -15.67
N THR A 19 -8.99 9.24 -14.44
CA THR A 19 -9.17 10.56 -13.82
C THR A 19 -7.93 10.97 -13.01
N THR A 20 -7.75 12.25 -12.76
CA THR A 20 -6.70 12.80 -11.87
C THR A 20 -7.27 13.45 -10.61
N SER A 21 -8.59 13.28 -10.37
CA SER A 21 -9.26 13.87 -9.21
C SER A 21 -8.82 13.16 -7.92
N VAL A 22 -8.28 13.91 -6.98
CA VAL A 22 -7.91 13.41 -5.65
C VAL A 22 -9.15 12.87 -4.94
N GLY A 23 -9.04 11.70 -4.32
CA GLY A 23 -10.17 11.02 -3.67
C GLY A 23 -11.17 10.39 -4.64
N ALA A 24 -10.77 10.19 -5.91
CA ALA A 24 -11.64 9.56 -6.90
C ALA A 24 -12.04 8.15 -6.49
N LYS A 25 -13.25 7.76 -6.91
CA LYS A 25 -13.72 6.37 -6.79
C LYS A 25 -12.75 5.40 -7.49
N GLY A 26 -12.28 5.75 -8.70
CA GLY A 26 -11.45 4.86 -9.51
C GLY A 26 -12.10 3.47 -9.68
N ILE A 27 -11.31 2.41 -9.48
CA ILE A 27 -11.77 1.01 -9.53
C ILE A 27 -12.48 0.55 -8.25
N CYS A 28 -12.56 1.39 -7.21
CA CYS A 28 -13.20 1.03 -5.95
C CYS A 28 -14.70 0.77 -6.12
N PRO A 29 -15.32 -0.02 -5.25
CA PRO A 29 -16.77 -0.21 -5.25
C PRO A 29 -17.53 1.09 -4.99
N THR A 30 -18.82 1.13 -5.31
CA THR A 30 -19.68 2.27 -4.97
C THR A 30 -19.70 2.52 -3.45
N GLY A 31 -19.51 3.78 -3.05
CA GLY A 31 -19.37 4.16 -1.63
C GLY A 31 -17.94 4.02 -1.08
N TRP A 32 -16.97 3.78 -1.96
CA TRP A 32 -15.55 3.70 -1.63
C TRP A 32 -14.72 4.54 -2.60
N HIS A 33 -13.55 4.96 -2.19
CA HIS A 33 -12.63 5.75 -3.00
C HIS A 33 -11.16 5.34 -2.77
N LEU A 34 -10.29 5.84 -3.62
CA LEU A 34 -8.84 5.69 -3.46
C LEU A 34 -8.35 6.68 -2.41
N PRO A 35 -7.58 6.21 -1.40
CA PRO A 35 -7.13 7.06 -0.31
C PRO A 35 -6.36 8.28 -0.80
N THR A 36 -6.52 9.39 -0.09
CA THR A 36 -5.72 10.61 -0.25
C THR A 36 -4.52 10.59 0.69
N GLU A 37 -3.54 11.44 0.45
CA GLU A 37 -2.41 11.62 1.37
C GLU A 37 -2.87 12.06 2.76
N ILE A 38 -3.83 12.99 2.84
CA ILE A 38 -4.36 13.50 4.12
C ILE A 38 -5.02 12.38 4.94
N GLU A 39 -5.73 11.47 4.29
CA GLU A 39 -6.34 10.32 4.98
C GLU A 39 -5.29 9.34 5.48
N VAL A 40 -4.21 9.12 4.73
CA VAL A 40 -3.09 8.28 5.18
C VAL A 40 -2.30 8.95 6.31
N GLU A 41 -2.09 10.27 6.26
CA GLU A 41 -1.51 11.04 7.37
C GLU A 41 -2.37 10.93 8.63
N THR A 42 -3.67 11.11 8.50
CA THR A 42 -4.62 10.94 9.61
C THR A 42 -4.56 9.51 10.17
N PHE A 43 -4.53 8.49 9.30
CA PHE A 43 -4.38 7.10 9.72
C PHE A 43 -3.06 6.87 10.46
N TYR A 44 -1.96 7.45 9.98
CA TYR A 44 -0.67 7.40 10.66
C TYR A 44 -0.72 8.02 12.07
N GLU A 45 -1.36 9.18 12.23
CA GLU A 45 -1.46 9.89 13.50
C GLU A 45 -2.31 9.19 14.56
N ILE A 46 -3.38 8.50 14.15
CA ILE A 46 -4.25 7.77 15.09
C ILE A 46 -3.66 6.43 15.55
N LEU A 47 -2.66 5.91 14.86
CA LEU A 47 -1.96 4.71 15.30
C LEU A 47 -0.99 5.05 16.45
N PRO A 48 -0.83 4.13 17.44
CA PRO A 48 0.20 4.30 18.45
C PRO A 48 1.57 4.51 17.82
N GLU A 49 2.39 5.40 18.40
CA GLU A 49 3.67 5.83 17.81
C GLU A 49 4.70 4.70 17.59
N ILE A 50 4.52 3.56 18.25
CA ILE A 50 5.45 2.45 18.16
C ILE A 50 4.93 1.44 17.12
N ASP A 51 5.81 1.06 16.18
CA ASP A 51 5.62 -0.05 15.23
C ASP A 51 4.35 0.08 14.36
N ARG A 52 4.07 1.27 13.84
CA ARG A 52 2.88 1.56 13.01
C ARG A 52 2.79 0.64 11.79
N GLY A 53 3.91 0.40 11.09
CA GLY A 53 3.98 -0.50 9.94
C GLY A 53 3.67 -1.94 10.32
N SER A 54 4.24 -2.44 11.40
CA SER A 54 3.99 -3.78 11.91
C SER A 54 2.52 -3.99 12.24
N ARG A 55 1.85 -2.99 12.81
CA ARG A 55 0.41 -3.06 13.17
C ARG A 55 -0.51 -3.25 11.98
N ILE A 56 -0.15 -2.72 10.82
CA ILE A 56 -0.98 -2.79 9.59
C ILE A 56 -0.64 -3.96 8.68
N ALA A 57 0.49 -4.64 8.90
CA ALA A 57 0.89 -5.85 8.16
C ALA A 57 0.10 -7.08 8.62
N THR A 58 0.20 -8.19 7.89
CA THR A 58 -0.39 -9.48 8.28
C THR A 58 0.39 -10.64 7.70
N ASN A 59 0.15 -11.85 8.22
CA ASN A 59 0.74 -13.10 7.76
C ASN A 59 2.27 -13.08 7.75
N SER A 60 2.87 -13.13 8.94
CA SER A 60 4.33 -13.04 9.13
C SER A 60 5.12 -14.06 8.30
N GLY A 61 4.55 -15.22 7.99
CA GLY A 61 5.20 -16.24 7.15
C GLY A 61 5.33 -15.88 5.67
N LEU A 62 4.72 -14.78 5.22
CA LEU A 62 4.88 -14.26 3.85
C LEU A 62 5.93 -13.14 3.76
N TRP A 63 6.30 -12.55 4.88
CA TRP A 63 7.32 -11.51 4.95
C TRP A 63 8.70 -12.11 5.20
N GLU A 64 9.72 -11.53 4.61
CA GLU A 64 11.11 -11.79 4.99
C GLU A 64 11.31 -11.40 6.46
N ASP A 65 12.15 -12.10 7.18
CA ASP A 65 12.45 -11.83 8.59
C ASP A 65 13.14 -10.47 8.75
N GLY A 66 12.57 -9.62 9.59
CA GLY A 66 13.08 -8.27 9.81
C GLY A 66 12.33 -7.53 10.92
N ALA A 67 12.58 -6.22 11.01
CA ALA A 67 11.98 -5.39 12.05
C ALA A 67 10.45 -5.38 11.99
N LEU A 68 9.86 -5.50 10.78
CA LEU A 68 8.42 -5.45 10.58
C LEU A 68 7.70 -6.60 11.29
N ASN A 69 8.10 -7.85 11.02
CA ASN A 69 7.42 -9.04 11.56
C ASN A 69 7.95 -9.49 12.93
N ALA A 70 9.05 -8.91 13.41
CA ALA A 70 9.57 -9.14 14.76
C ALA A 70 8.78 -8.42 15.86
N SER A 71 7.94 -7.43 15.52
CA SER A 71 7.17 -6.67 16.49
C SER A 71 6.05 -7.51 17.14
N GLN A 72 5.90 -7.37 18.45
CA GLN A 72 4.77 -7.94 19.20
C GLN A 72 3.41 -7.37 18.78
N TYR A 73 3.38 -6.24 18.07
CA TYR A 73 2.18 -5.58 17.58
C TYR A 73 1.82 -5.94 16.14
N PHE A 74 2.53 -6.90 15.54
CA PHE A 74 2.28 -7.31 14.17
C PHE A 74 0.82 -7.73 13.96
N GLY A 75 0.17 -7.14 12.94
CA GLY A 75 -1.19 -7.51 12.53
C GLY A 75 -2.33 -7.08 13.46
N THR A 76 -2.14 -6.09 14.34
CA THR A 76 -3.14 -5.74 15.36
C THR A 76 -4.27 -4.84 14.88
N THR A 77 -4.19 -4.23 13.69
CA THR A 77 -5.21 -3.27 13.21
C THR A 77 -6.28 -3.87 12.31
N GLY A 78 -6.05 -5.04 11.71
CA GLY A 78 -6.92 -5.62 10.70
C GLY A 78 -6.81 -4.95 9.32
N PHE A 79 -5.87 -4.04 9.09
CA PHE A 79 -5.58 -3.50 7.75
C PHE A 79 -5.09 -4.59 6.80
N ASN A 80 -4.31 -5.55 7.30
CA ASN A 80 -3.91 -6.77 6.60
C ASN A 80 -3.09 -6.51 5.33
N ALA A 81 -2.05 -5.68 5.40
CA ALA A 81 -1.10 -5.50 4.31
C ALA A 81 -0.28 -6.78 4.08
N LEU A 82 -0.21 -7.21 2.82
CA LEU A 82 0.56 -8.37 2.36
C LEU A 82 1.75 -7.90 1.49
N PRO A 83 2.88 -8.61 1.52
CA PRO A 83 4.10 -8.21 0.81
C PRO A 83 4.06 -8.57 -0.68
N ALA A 84 3.18 -7.92 -1.43
CA ALA A 84 3.00 -8.15 -2.86
C ALA A 84 4.17 -7.62 -3.74
N GLY A 85 5.07 -6.83 -3.15
CA GLY A 85 6.12 -6.15 -3.92
C GLY A 85 5.59 -5.07 -4.84
N LEU A 86 6.22 -4.93 -6.00
CA LEU A 86 5.86 -3.97 -7.05
C LEU A 86 6.08 -4.58 -8.45
N TYR A 87 5.44 -3.99 -9.44
CA TYR A 87 5.72 -4.25 -10.85
C TYR A 87 6.40 -3.04 -11.47
N GLU A 88 7.53 -3.26 -12.13
CA GLU A 88 8.32 -2.24 -12.81
C GLU A 88 9.06 -2.86 -14.01
N ASP A 89 9.15 -2.14 -15.12
CA ASP A 89 9.89 -2.53 -16.33
C ASP A 89 9.66 -3.98 -16.80
N GLY A 90 8.40 -4.43 -16.76
CA GLY A 90 8.02 -5.76 -17.26
C GLY A 90 8.21 -6.90 -16.28
N SER A 91 8.61 -6.64 -15.04
CA SER A 91 8.88 -7.65 -14.00
C SER A 91 8.28 -7.28 -12.65
N THR A 92 8.05 -8.28 -11.81
CA THR A 92 7.71 -8.08 -10.39
C THR A 92 8.98 -8.10 -9.55
N PHE A 93 9.05 -7.22 -8.57
CA PHE A 93 10.19 -7.10 -7.66
C PHE A 93 9.73 -7.04 -6.20
N SER A 94 10.64 -7.40 -5.31
CA SER A 94 10.51 -7.20 -3.86
C SER A 94 9.28 -7.88 -3.23
N GLU A 95 8.73 -8.93 -3.87
CA GLU A 95 7.78 -9.84 -3.23
C GLU A 95 8.41 -10.41 -1.96
N ASN A 96 7.64 -10.52 -0.89
CA ASN A 96 8.04 -10.88 0.47
C ASN A 96 8.83 -9.78 1.23
N PHE A 97 9.33 -8.76 0.56
CA PHE A 97 10.12 -7.68 1.17
C PHE A 97 9.34 -6.39 1.37
N ASN A 98 8.42 -6.09 0.44
CA ASN A 98 7.72 -4.81 0.42
C ASN A 98 6.21 -4.97 0.13
N ALA A 99 5.45 -4.00 0.63
CA ALA A 99 4.09 -3.75 0.20
C ALA A 99 3.93 -2.26 -0.15
N PHE A 100 3.31 -1.97 -1.31
CA PHE A 100 3.02 -0.60 -1.74
C PHE A 100 1.56 -0.49 -2.14
N PHE A 101 0.93 0.61 -1.72
CA PHE A 101 -0.47 0.91 -2.02
C PHE A 101 -0.59 2.28 -2.64
N TRP A 102 -1.24 2.35 -3.82
CA TRP A 102 -1.51 3.61 -4.48
C TRP A 102 -2.40 4.53 -3.67
N LEU A 103 -2.05 5.82 -3.68
CA LEU A 103 -2.93 6.91 -3.28
C LEU A 103 -3.47 7.63 -4.51
N SER A 104 -4.50 8.46 -4.33
CA SER A 104 -5.13 9.20 -5.42
C SER A 104 -4.39 10.48 -5.81
N SER A 105 -3.39 10.91 -5.03
CA SER A 105 -2.63 12.14 -5.24
C SER A 105 -1.47 11.94 -6.20
N SER A 106 -1.34 12.82 -7.17
CA SER A 106 -0.20 12.81 -8.09
C SER A 106 0.27 14.21 -8.45
N THR A 107 1.58 14.36 -8.67
CA THR A 107 2.20 15.57 -9.22
C THR A 107 2.97 15.18 -10.47
N ASN A 108 2.54 15.67 -11.64
CA ASN A 108 3.06 15.27 -12.94
C ASN A 108 2.95 13.74 -13.16
N ASN A 109 4.10 13.05 -13.29
CA ASN A 109 4.16 11.60 -13.49
C ASN A 109 4.48 10.82 -12.20
N VAL A 110 4.59 11.50 -11.06
CA VAL A 110 4.89 10.89 -9.76
C VAL A 110 3.61 10.82 -8.93
N VAL A 111 3.36 9.68 -8.34
CA VAL A 111 2.16 9.36 -7.54
C VAL A 111 2.57 9.02 -6.13
N ALA A 112 1.83 9.54 -5.17
CA ALA A 112 1.97 9.18 -3.77
C ALA A 112 1.53 7.74 -3.52
N ALA A 113 2.21 7.07 -2.60
CA ALA A 113 1.92 5.72 -2.16
C ALA A 113 2.21 5.54 -0.67
N LEU A 114 1.56 4.56 -0.06
CA LEU A 114 1.91 4.04 1.26
C LEU A 114 2.85 2.85 1.07
N GLY A 115 3.99 2.86 1.75
CA GLY A 115 5.01 1.81 1.66
C GLY A 115 5.31 1.11 2.98
N LEU A 116 5.43 -0.20 2.92
CA LEU A 116 5.94 -1.06 3.99
C LEU A 116 7.20 -1.76 3.52
N ASN A 117 8.16 -1.91 4.41
CA ASN A 117 9.41 -2.64 4.17
C ASN A 117 9.64 -3.63 5.32
N PHE A 118 10.10 -4.85 5.00
CA PHE A 118 10.39 -5.91 5.99
C PHE A 118 11.36 -5.47 7.11
N ASP A 119 12.29 -4.60 6.77
CA ASP A 119 13.37 -4.13 7.65
C ASP A 119 12.97 -2.87 8.47
N SER A 120 11.71 -2.44 8.40
CA SER A 120 11.19 -1.29 9.15
C SER A 120 9.89 -1.63 9.86
N SER A 121 9.81 -1.38 11.16
CA SER A 121 8.56 -1.54 11.92
C SER A 121 7.57 -0.39 11.71
N ASP A 122 7.95 0.67 11.01
CA ASP A 122 7.06 1.78 10.66
C ASP A 122 6.71 1.75 9.16
N PHE A 123 5.61 2.39 8.77
CA PHE A 123 5.33 2.62 7.37
C PHE A 123 5.70 4.04 6.96
N LEU A 124 6.09 4.21 5.71
CA LEU A 124 6.65 5.46 5.21
C LEU A 124 5.84 5.99 4.03
N PRO A 125 5.74 7.32 3.89
CA PRO A 125 5.36 7.92 2.62
C PRO A 125 6.30 7.41 1.52
N SER A 126 5.71 7.00 0.42
CA SER A 126 6.42 6.54 -0.76
C SER A 126 5.88 7.23 -2.00
N SER A 127 6.59 7.12 -3.09
CA SER A 127 6.13 7.64 -4.38
C SER A 127 6.69 6.81 -5.52
N SER A 128 5.99 6.80 -6.65
CA SER A 128 6.40 6.03 -7.81
C SER A 128 5.89 6.63 -9.12
N LEU A 129 6.40 6.14 -10.24
CA LEU A 129 5.90 6.50 -11.55
C LEU A 129 4.54 5.84 -11.82
N LYS A 130 3.66 6.52 -12.55
CA LYS A 130 2.33 6.02 -12.93
C LYS A 130 2.35 4.69 -13.69
N ALA A 131 3.46 4.40 -14.39
CA ALA A 131 3.66 3.19 -15.17
C ALA A 131 3.96 1.95 -14.30
N ASN A 132 4.41 2.16 -13.06
CA ASN A 132 4.66 1.05 -12.14
C ASN A 132 3.36 0.44 -11.62
N GLY A 133 3.43 -0.78 -11.13
CA GLY A 133 2.27 -1.50 -10.58
C GLY A 133 2.37 -1.67 -9.08
N TYR A 134 1.35 -1.20 -8.35
CA TYR A 134 1.20 -1.33 -6.91
C TYR A 134 -0.14 -1.93 -6.55
N SER A 135 -0.26 -2.39 -5.32
CA SER A 135 -1.52 -2.84 -4.75
C SER A 135 -2.51 -1.68 -4.58
N VAL A 136 -3.78 -2.02 -4.42
CA VAL A 136 -4.87 -1.06 -4.18
C VAL A 136 -5.61 -1.42 -2.90
N ARG A 137 -5.85 -0.42 -2.09
CA ARG A 137 -6.70 -0.52 -0.91
C ARG A 137 -7.69 0.64 -0.93
N CYS A 138 -8.97 0.33 -1.07
CA CYS A 138 -10.01 1.34 -1.05
C CYS A 138 -10.40 1.73 0.37
N LEU A 139 -10.78 2.99 0.55
CA LEU A 139 -11.32 3.55 1.79
C LEU A 139 -12.81 3.80 1.64
N LYS A 140 -13.58 3.52 2.68
CA LYS A 140 -15.04 3.75 2.69
C LYS A 140 -15.34 5.25 2.91
N ASN A 141 -16.28 5.78 2.13
CA ASN A 141 -16.74 7.17 2.26
C ASN A 141 -17.43 7.43 3.60
#